data_6aab64f717b5dfa853b36f4afdad458a
#
_entry.id   6aab64f717b5dfa853b36f4afdad458a
#
_cell.length_a   1.000
_cell.length_b   1.000
_cell.length_c   1.000
_cell.angle_alpha   90.00
_cell.angle_beta   90.00
_cell.angle_gamma   90.00
#
_symmetry.space_group_name_H-M   'P 1'
#
loop_
_entity.id
_entity.type
_entity.pdbx_description
1 polymer ?
#
loop_
_entity_poly.entity_id
_entity_poly.type
_entity_poly.pdbx_seq_one_letter_code
_entity_poly.pdbx_strand_id
1 'polypeptide(L)'
;MEAAYILENSYKSFPEKTVHIIDVDSEKTIEKKHIIVCLDNHFFISADNGILSILSQNINPEKMYEINLHEELNQIDSSTQIFSKVACHLAKGGKPELVGKEINKIKPVKNLKPFVNEDLSQIVSSVIYIDNFGNVVTNLKKDVFEKIQKGRSFEI
;
A
#
# COMPACT_ATOMS: atom_id res chain seq x y z
N MET A 1 -1.56 6.71 5.34
CA MET A 1 -0.46 7.39 4.63
C MET A 1 0.88 6.85 5.10
N GLU A 2 1.20 7.00 6.36
CA GLU A 2 2.45 6.54 7.00
C GLU A 2 2.80 5.08 6.69
N ALA A 3 1.88 4.14 6.94
CA ALA A 3 2.12 2.72 6.65
C ALA A 3 2.46 2.45 5.17
N ALA A 4 1.82 3.15 4.23
CA ALA A 4 2.13 3.02 2.81
C ALA A 4 3.53 3.55 2.48
N TYR A 5 3.92 4.69 3.08
CA TYR A 5 5.26 5.26 2.92
C TYR A 5 6.35 4.32 3.46
N ILE A 6 6.17 3.79 4.67
CA ILE A 6 7.10 2.84 5.28
C ILE A 6 7.24 1.61 4.40
N LEU A 7 6.12 1.06 3.96
CA LEU A 7 6.09 -0.14 3.12
C LEU A 7 6.79 0.10 1.78
N GLU A 8 6.47 1.20 1.06
CA GLU A 8 7.07 1.55 -0.24
C GLU A 8 8.60 1.64 -0.16
N ASN A 9 9.13 2.13 0.97
CA ASN A 9 10.58 2.32 1.15
C ASN A 9 11.31 1.11 1.74
N SER A 10 10.59 0.06 2.18
CA SER A 10 11.21 -1.07 2.86
C SER A 10 11.04 -2.41 2.14
N TYR A 11 9.91 -2.67 1.46
CA TYR A 11 9.60 -4.02 0.98
C TYR A 11 10.65 -4.58 0.00
N LYS A 12 11.26 -3.74 -0.83
CA LYS A 12 12.33 -4.15 -1.78
C LYS A 12 13.63 -4.62 -1.12
N SER A 13 13.79 -4.35 0.17
CA SER A 13 14.94 -4.83 0.95
C SER A 13 14.77 -6.28 1.43
N PHE A 14 13.57 -6.84 1.25
CA PHE A 14 13.28 -8.23 1.59
C PHE A 14 13.43 -9.13 0.36
N PRO A 15 13.73 -10.43 0.56
CA PRO A 15 13.80 -11.39 -0.54
C PRO A 15 12.47 -11.47 -1.31
N GLU A 16 12.56 -11.80 -2.59
CA GLU A 16 11.36 -12.13 -3.40
C GLU A 16 10.50 -13.19 -2.72
N LYS A 17 9.21 -13.17 -2.99
CA LYS A 17 8.16 -14.03 -2.39
C LYS A 17 7.96 -13.82 -0.88
N THR A 18 8.52 -12.75 -0.31
CA THR A 18 8.17 -12.35 1.05
C THR A 18 6.68 -12.02 1.15
N VAL A 19 6.06 -12.46 2.23
CA VAL A 19 4.67 -12.13 2.56
C VAL A 19 4.65 -11.02 3.59
N HIS A 20 4.11 -9.86 3.21
CA HIS A 20 3.97 -8.69 4.06
C HIS A 20 2.54 -8.62 4.61
N ILE A 21 2.40 -8.52 5.92
CA ILE A 21 1.10 -8.31 6.59
C ILE A 21 1.00 -6.84 7.00
N ILE A 22 -0.06 -6.16 6.57
CA ILE A 22 -0.36 -4.78 6.91
C ILE A 22 -1.65 -4.77 7.74
N ASP A 23 -1.48 -4.85 9.05
CA ASP A 23 -2.59 -4.94 10.02
C ASP A 23 -2.91 -3.55 10.60
N VAL A 24 -3.26 -2.61 9.71
CA VAL A 24 -3.62 -1.22 10.04
C VAL A 24 -5.04 -0.98 9.57
N ASP A 25 -5.91 -0.52 10.48
CA ASP A 25 -7.34 -0.34 10.23
C ASP A 25 -7.95 -1.54 9.48
N SER A 26 -7.67 -2.73 10.01
CA SER A 26 -7.87 -4.00 9.32
C SER A 26 -9.20 -4.68 9.61
N GLU A 27 -10.05 -4.11 10.49
CA GLU A 27 -11.36 -4.66 10.77
C GLU A 27 -12.19 -4.82 9.49
N LYS A 28 -12.68 -6.05 9.27
CA LYS A 28 -13.52 -6.36 8.11
C LYS A 28 -14.88 -5.71 8.26
N THR A 29 -15.30 -5.02 7.20
CA THR A 29 -16.67 -4.52 7.04
C THR A 29 -17.23 -4.94 5.69
N ILE A 30 -18.50 -4.65 5.41
CA ILE A 30 -19.11 -4.89 4.09
C ILE A 30 -18.34 -4.15 3.00
N GLU A 31 -17.84 -2.94 3.29
CA GLU A 31 -17.14 -2.08 2.33
C GLU A 31 -15.61 -2.27 2.35
N LYS A 32 -15.06 -2.79 3.45
CA LYS A 32 -13.62 -2.97 3.67
C LYS A 32 -13.30 -4.46 3.76
N LYS A 33 -12.99 -5.04 2.62
CA LYS A 33 -12.67 -6.46 2.47
C LYS A 33 -11.20 -6.73 2.83
N HIS A 34 -10.87 -7.98 3.09
CA HIS A 34 -9.49 -8.42 3.22
C HIS A 34 -8.96 -8.88 1.85
N ILE A 35 -7.78 -8.43 1.49
CA ILE A 35 -7.21 -8.66 0.15
C ILE A 35 -5.77 -9.16 0.20
N ILE A 36 -5.39 -9.86 -0.86
CA ILE A 36 -4.01 -10.18 -1.21
C ILE A 36 -3.69 -9.41 -2.48
N VAL A 37 -2.57 -8.71 -2.50
CA VAL A 37 -2.02 -8.07 -3.70
C VAL A 37 -0.67 -8.70 -4.01
N CYS A 38 -0.51 -9.21 -5.23
CA CYS A 38 0.76 -9.70 -5.77
C CYS A 38 1.40 -8.55 -6.55
N LEU A 39 2.55 -8.08 -6.09
CA LEU A 39 3.21 -6.93 -6.64
C LEU A 39 4.74 -7.11 -6.54
N ASP A 40 5.45 -6.92 -7.65
CA ASP A 40 6.91 -6.96 -7.70
C ASP A 40 7.49 -8.25 -7.07
N ASN A 41 6.85 -9.38 -7.37
CA ASN A 41 7.20 -10.71 -6.84
C ASN A 41 7.06 -10.87 -5.31
N HIS A 42 6.29 -10.01 -4.64
CA HIS A 42 5.94 -10.08 -3.23
C HIS A 42 4.44 -10.28 -3.04
N PHE A 43 4.04 -10.75 -1.86
CA PHE A 43 2.64 -10.83 -1.45
C PHE A 43 2.35 -9.80 -0.36
N PHE A 44 1.27 -9.05 -0.51
CA PHE A 44 0.82 -8.07 0.47
C PHE A 44 -0.59 -8.42 0.93
N ILE A 45 -0.76 -8.63 2.24
CA ILE A 45 -2.05 -8.93 2.86
C ILE A 45 -2.50 -7.73 3.68
N SER A 46 -3.69 -7.22 3.42
CA SER A 46 -4.25 -6.06 4.11
C SER A 46 -5.77 -6.04 4.04
N ALA A 47 -6.39 -5.15 4.80
CA ALA A 47 -7.74 -4.70 4.47
C ALA A 47 -7.71 -3.76 3.26
N ASP A 48 -8.79 -3.73 2.48
CA ASP A 48 -8.96 -2.82 1.34
C ASP A 48 -9.33 -1.40 1.81
N ASN A 49 -8.40 -0.77 2.52
CA ASN A 49 -8.50 0.56 3.12
C ASN A 49 -7.75 1.64 2.33
N GLY A 50 -7.16 1.27 1.18
CA GLY A 50 -6.44 2.17 0.30
C GLY A 50 -4.91 2.17 0.45
N ILE A 51 -4.34 1.55 1.50
CA ILE A 51 -2.88 1.49 1.70
C ILE A 51 -2.20 0.82 0.50
N LEU A 52 -2.70 -0.33 0.06
CA LEU A 52 -2.13 -1.05 -1.09
C LEU A 52 -2.39 -0.34 -2.42
N SER A 53 -3.44 0.47 -2.51
CA SER A 53 -3.68 1.32 -3.68
C SER A 53 -2.60 2.41 -3.82
N ILE A 54 -2.11 2.96 -2.72
CA ILE A 54 -0.98 3.92 -2.74
C ILE A 54 0.28 3.23 -3.21
N LEU A 55 0.60 2.05 -2.68
CA LEU A 55 1.76 1.26 -3.07
C LEU A 55 1.75 0.92 -4.57
N SER A 56 0.58 0.58 -5.10
CA SER A 56 0.40 0.20 -6.51
C SER A 56 0.33 1.38 -7.50
N GLN A 57 0.43 2.63 -7.06
CA GLN A 57 0.39 3.79 -7.97
C GLN A 57 1.56 3.82 -8.95
N ASN A 58 2.71 3.28 -8.57
CA ASN A 58 3.93 3.30 -9.38
C ASN A 58 4.22 1.96 -10.07
N ILE A 59 3.57 0.87 -9.64
CA ILE A 59 3.79 -0.49 -10.13
C ILE A 59 2.42 -1.16 -10.22
N ASN A 60 2.06 -1.67 -11.39
CA ASN A 60 0.81 -2.39 -11.57
C ASN A 60 0.87 -3.74 -10.82
N PRO A 61 -0.12 -4.06 -9.99
CA PRO A 61 -0.24 -5.40 -9.41
C PRO A 61 -0.32 -6.47 -10.49
N GLU A 62 0.37 -7.58 -10.29
CA GLU A 62 0.31 -8.75 -11.17
C GLU A 62 -1.06 -9.41 -11.05
N LYS A 63 -1.51 -9.59 -9.81
CA LYS A 63 -2.81 -10.16 -9.46
C LYS A 63 -3.29 -9.64 -8.12
N MET A 64 -4.59 -9.67 -7.92
CA MET A 64 -5.25 -9.26 -6.68
C MET A 64 -6.35 -10.25 -6.32
N TYR A 65 -6.51 -10.55 -5.04
CA TYR A 65 -7.52 -11.49 -4.55
C TYR A 65 -8.26 -10.94 -3.34
N GLU A 66 -9.56 -11.16 -3.28
CA GLU A 66 -10.35 -10.98 -2.06
C GLU A 66 -10.29 -12.28 -1.26
N ILE A 67 -9.88 -12.21 0.02
CA ILE A 67 -9.78 -13.36 0.92
C ILE A 67 -11.19 -13.85 1.25
N ASN A 68 -11.47 -15.13 0.97
CA ASN A 68 -12.77 -15.76 1.21
C ASN A 68 -12.78 -16.80 2.34
N LEU A 69 -11.68 -17.01 3.03
CA LEU A 69 -11.58 -17.92 4.20
C LEU A 69 -12.57 -17.61 5.32
N HIS A 70 -13.21 -16.45 5.30
CA HIS A 70 -14.24 -16.09 6.29
C HIS A 70 -15.49 -16.94 6.24
N GLU A 71 -15.78 -17.57 5.10
CA GLU A 71 -16.96 -18.41 4.92
C GLU A 71 -16.78 -19.79 5.57
N GLU A 72 -15.53 -20.25 5.70
CA GLU A 72 -15.17 -21.54 6.28
C GLU A 72 -14.82 -21.44 7.78
N LEU A 73 -14.42 -20.26 8.24
CA LEU A 73 -14.05 -20.01 9.62
C LEU A 73 -15.24 -19.35 10.34
N ASN A 74 -15.66 -19.92 11.47
CA ASN A 74 -16.67 -19.32 12.33
C ASN A 74 -16.37 -17.83 12.50
N GLN A 75 -17.40 -16.97 12.45
CA GLN A 75 -17.36 -15.48 12.44
C GLN A 75 -16.54 -14.80 13.57
N ILE A 76 -15.72 -15.52 14.28
CA ILE A 76 -15.01 -15.13 15.50
C ILE A 76 -13.53 -14.77 15.22
N ASP A 77 -13.00 -15.11 14.05
CA ASP A 77 -11.57 -14.87 13.77
C ASP A 77 -11.28 -13.37 13.56
N SER A 78 -10.33 -12.84 14.33
CA SER A 78 -9.83 -11.48 14.13
C SER A 78 -9.10 -11.33 12.79
N SER A 79 -8.99 -10.09 12.29
CA SER A 79 -8.23 -9.79 11.06
C SER A 79 -6.81 -10.37 11.11
N THR A 80 -6.13 -10.21 12.26
CA THR A 80 -4.78 -10.72 12.50
C THR A 80 -4.70 -12.24 12.36
N GLN A 81 -5.69 -12.99 12.86
CA GLN A 81 -5.72 -14.45 12.74
C GLN A 81 -5.89 -14.88 11.28
N ILE A 82 -6.78 -14.21 10.54
CA ILE A 82 -7.01 -14.51 9.13
C ILE A 82 -5.76 -14.19 8.32
N PHE A 83 -5.16 -13.01 8.52
CA PHE A 83 -3.94 -12.62 7.84
C PHE A 83 -2.79 -13.59 8.12
N SER A 84 -2.63 -14.04 9.36
CA SER A 84 -1.61 -15.01 9.74
C SER A 84 -1.82 -16.37 9.06
N LYS A 85 -3.06 -16.87 8.97
CA LYS A 85 -3.38 -18.13 8.28
C LYS A 85 -3.08 -18.03 6.79
N VAL A 86 -3.50 -16.94 6.14
CA VAL A 86 -3.21 -16.66 4.72
C VAL A 86 -1.71 -16.54 4.49
N ALA A 87 -1.00 -15.78 5.34
CA ALA A 87 0.45 -15.61 5.22
C ALA A 87 1.20 -16.93 5.35
N CYS A 88 0.83 -17.77 6.31
CA CYS A 88 1.43 -19.11 6.47
C CYS A 88 1.17 -20.00 5.24
N HIS A 89 -0.02 -19.92 4.62
CA HIS A 89 -0.31 -20.64 3.40
C HIS A 89 0.58 -20.20 2.24
N LEU A 90 0.69 -18.89 2.00
CA LEU A 90 1.51 -18.32 0.93
C LEU A 90 3.01 -18.56 1.16
N ALA A 91 3.50 -18.40 2.38
CA ALA A 91 4.90 -18.63 2.74
C ALA A 91 5.35 -20.07 2.54
N LYS A 92 4.43 -21.04 2.63
CA LYS A 92 4.67 -22.46 2.32
C LYS A 92 4.57 -22.77 0.81
N GLY A 93 4.42 -21.78 -0.05
CA GLY A 93 4.25 -21.95 -1.49
C GLY A 93 2.82 -22.24 -1.93
N GLY A 94 1.84 -22.03 -1.06
CA GLY A 94 0.42 -22.14 -1.41
C GLY A 94 -0.01 -21.09 -2.42
N LYS A 95 -0.96 -21.43 -3.28
CA LYS A 95 -1.46 -20.52 -4.31
C LYS A 95 -2.52 -19.58 -3.73
N PRO A 96 -2.50 -18.26 -4.07
CA PRO A 96 -3.50 -17.30 -3.60
C PRO A 96 -4.94 -17.67 -3.96
N GLU A 97 -5.14 -18.35 -5.10
CA GLU A 97 -6.45 -18.78 -5.59
C GLU A 97 -7.16 -19.78 -4.65
N LEU A 98 -6.41 -20.46 -3.77
CA LEU A 98 -6.98 -21.40 -2.80
C LEU A 98 -7.53 -20.71 -1.55
N VAL A 99 -7.16 -19.47 -1.31
CA VAL A 99 -7.54 -18.69 -0.12
C VAL A 99 -8.27 -17.40 -0.46
N GLY A 100 -8.48 -17.13 -1.75
CA GLY A 100 -9.15 -15.92 -2.21
C GLY A 100 -9.70 -16.03 -3.63
N LYS A 101 -10.65 -15.15 -3.93
CA LYS A 101 -11.24 -14.98 -5.26
C LYS A 101 -10.52 -13.84 -5.98
N GLU A 102 -10.09 -14.06 -7.21
CA GLU A 102 -9.43 -13.03 -8.02
C GLU A 102 -10.36 -11.83 -8.25
N ILE A 103 -9.82 -10.63 -8.09
CA ILE A 103 -10.50 -9.34 -8.27
C ILE A 103 -9.67 -8.44 -9.19
N ASN A 104 -10.33 -7.50 -9.85
CA ASN A 104 -9.70 -6.58 -10.81
C ASN A 104 -9.50 -5.16 -10.26
N LYS A 105 -10.03 -4.89 -9.09
CA LYS A 105 -10.01 -3.53 -8.50
C LYS A 105 -9.90 -3.61 -6.98
N ILE A 106 -9.16 -2.68 -6.41
CA ILE A 106 -9.10 -2.38 -4.98
C ILE A 106 -9.53 -0.94 -4.77
N LYS A 107 -9.83 -0.57 -3.53
CA LYS A 107 -10.30 0.78 -3.17
C LYS A 107 -9.28 1.84 -3.61
N PRO A 108 -9.63 2.72 -4.56
CA PRO A 108 -8.72 3.76 -5.00
C PRO A 108 -8.55 4.81 -3.91
N VAL A 109 -7.33 5.30 -3.74
CA VAL A 109 -7.07 6.51 -2.95
C VAL A 109 -7.02 7.70 -3.89
N LYS A 110 -7.64 8.81 -3.49
CA LYS A 110 -7.54 10.07 -4.23
C LYS A 110 -6.07 10.42 -4.46
N ASN A 111 -5.81 10.90 -5.66
CA ASN A 111 -4.47 11.21 -6.13
C ASN A 111 -3.73 12.13 -5.15
N LEU A 112 -2.67 11.61 -4.58
CA LEU A 112 -1.81 12.32 -3.62
C LEU A 112 -0.61 12.99 -4.31
N LYS A 113 -0.73 13.31 -5.59
CA LYS A 113 0.33 14.02 -6.29
C LYS A 113 0.40 15.47 -5.78
N PRO A 114 1.60 16.04 -5.67
CA PRO A 114 1.73 17.45 -5.39
C PRO A 114 1.06 18.26 -6.49
N PHE A 115 0.42 19.36 -6.11
CA PHE A 115 -0.14 20.31 -7.05
C PHE A 115 0.98 21.27 -7.51
N VAL A 116 1.06 21.50 -8.79
CA VAL A 116 1.98 22.46 -9.40
C VAL A 116 1.15 23.43 -10.22
N ASN A 117 1.34 24.72 -10.00
CA ASN A 117 0.64 25.73 -10.78
C ASN A 117 1.14 25.81 -12.24
N GLU A 118 0.38 26.46 -13.11
CA GLU A 118 0.63 26.45 -14.56
C GLU A 118 1.95 27.12 -14.95
N ASP A 119 2.37 28.16 -14.23
CA ASP A 119 3.63 28.89 -14.47
C ASP A 119 4.86 28.25 -13.80
N LEU A 120 4.67 27.10 -13.13
CA LEU A 120 5.74 26.37 -12.43
C LEU A 120 6.46 27.18 -11.35
N SER A 121 5.80 28.19 -10.75
CA SER A 121 6.36 29.01 -9.70
C SER A 121 6.05 28.49 -8.30
N GLN A 122 5.02 27.67 -8.15
CA GLN A 122 4.58 27.15 -6.87
C GLN A 122 4.29 25.65 -6.92
N ILE A 123 4.75 24.96 -5.86
CA ILE A 123 4.43 23.54 -5.60
C ILE A 123 3.72 23.48 -4.26
N VAL A 124 2.52 22.90 -4.23
CA VAL A 124 1.79 22.58 -3.00
C VAL A 124 1.87 21.08 -2.77
N SER A 125 2.48 20.68 -1.68
CA SER A 125 2.61 19.29 -1.26
C SER A 125 1.93 19.02 0.08
N SER A 126 1.61 17.76 0.33
CA SER A 126 1.02 17.32 1.60
C SER A 126 2.05 16.58 2.44
N VAL A 127 2.03 16.81 3.75
CA VAL A 127 2.80 16.01 4.70
C VAL A 127 2.20 14.61 4.75
N ILE A 128 3.03 13.58 4.56
CA ILE A 128 2.62 12.17 4.56
C ILE A 128 3.14 11.41 5.78
N TYR A 129 4.23 11.90 6.38
CA TYR A 129 4.86 11.30 7.55
C TYR A 129 5.69 12.34 8.30
N ILE A 130 5.75 12.21 9.61
CA ILE A 130 6.68 12.96 10.47
C ILE A 130 7.38 11.92 11.34
N ASP A 131 8.71 11.91 11.30
CA ASP A 131 9.49 10.96 12.08
C ASP A 131 9.63 11.38 13.56
N ASN A 132 10.21 10.52 14.39
CA ASN A 132 10.41 10.79 15.82
C ASN A 132 11.39 11.93 16.11
N PHE A 133 12.14 12.39 15.11
CA PHE A 133 13.08 13.51 15.23
C PHE A 133 12.47 14.83 14.74
N GLY A 134 11.22 14.80 14.28
CA GLY A 134 10.52 15.98 13.74
C GLY A 134 10.81 16.24 12.26
N ASN A 135 11.47 15.34 11.55
CA ASN A 135 11.65 15.49 10.11
C ASN A 135 10.32 15.27 9.39
N VAL A 136 10.00 16.19 8.49
CA VAL A 136 8.75 16.17 7.72
C VAL A 136 9.01 15.54 6.36
N VAL A 137 8.25 14.49 6.06
CA VAL A 137 8.24 13.85 4.72
C VAL A 137 6.99 14.27 3.99
N THR A 138 7.16 14.73 2.75
CA THR A 138 6.04 15.16 1.90
C THR A 138 5.86 14.19 0.73
N ASN A 139 4.71 14.31 0.03
CA ASN A 139 4.45 13.56 -1.21
C ASN A 139 5.20 14.13 -2.44
N LEU A 140 6.05 15.15 -2.26
CA LEU A 140 6.89 15.71 -3.32
C LEU A 140 8.16 14.86 -3.48
N LYS A 141 8.28 14.16 -4.62
CA LYS A 141 9.48 13.40 -4.96
C LYS A 141 10.58 14.33 -5.44
N LYS A 142 11.83 13.99 -5.10
CA LYS A 142 13.03 14.79 -5.45
C LYS A 142 13.13 15.06 -6.95
N ASP A 143 12.91 14.04 -7.79
CA ASP A 143 12.96 14.15 -9.23
C ASP A 143 11.91 15.12 -9.81
N VAL A 144 10.73 15.18 -9.21
CA VAL A 144 9.66 16.12 -9.57
C VAL A 144 10.07 17.53 -9.19
N PHE A 145 10.60 17.71 -7.96
CA PHE A 145 11.10 19.00 -7.49
C PHE A 145 12.20 19.54 -8.41
N GLU A 146 13.23 18.74 -8.70
CA GLU A 146 14.36 19.15 -9.54
C GLU A 146 13.93 19.53 -10.97
N LYS A 147 13.00 18.78 -11.56
CA LYS A 147 12.43 19.10 -12.90
C LYS A 147 11.71 20.45 -12.94
N ILE A 148 11.09 20.86 -11.82
CA ILE A 148 10.34 22.10 -11.74
C ILE A 148 11.28 23.25 -11.35
N GLN A 149 12.15 23.04 -10.35
CA GLN A 149 13.05 24.02 -9.80
C GLN A 149 14.08 24.53 -10.84
N LYS A 150 14.64 23.64 -11.66
CA LYS A 150 15.58 23.98 -12.77
C LYS A 150 16.73 24.89 -12.36
N GLY A 151 17.27 24.73 -11.14
CA GLY A 151 18.36 25.54 -10.61
C GLY A 151 17.95 26.93 -10.07
N ARG A 152 16.65 27.28 -10.08
CA ARG A 152 16.16 28.51 -9.48
C ARG A 152 16.27 28.47 -7.95
N SER A 153 16.40 29.62 -7.32
CA SER A 153 16.21 29.74 -5.86
C SER A 153 14.78 29.40 -5.48
N PHE A 154 14.58 28.86 -4.28
CA PHE A 154 13.26 28.52 -3.76
C PHE A 154 13.18 28.83 -2.27
N GLU A 155 11.96 28.97 -1.78
CA GLU A 155 11.60 29.13 -0.36
C GLU A 155 10.58 28.03 0.01
N ILE A 156 10.62 27.58 1.29
CA ILE A 156 9.69 26.60 1.87
C ILE A 156 8.97 27.25 3.04
#